data_1b9a75acfe0073e8ae23c8a4b0fbb63a
#
_entry.id   1b9a75acfe0073e8ae23c8a4b0fbb63a
#
_cell.length_a   1.000
_cell.length_b   1.000
_cell.length_c   1.000
_cell.angle_alpha   90.00
_cell.angle_beta   90.00
_cell.angle_gamma   90.00
#
_symmetry.space_group_name_H-M   'P 1'
#
loop_
_entity.id
_entity.type
_entity.pdbx_description
1 polymer ?
#
loop_
_entity_poly.entity_id
_entity_poly.type
_entity_poly.pdbx_seq_one_letter_code
_entity_poly.pdbx_strand_id
1 'polypeptide(L)'
;MCGRYTLFTPAADLEARFDADFAGVEPSYNCAPGQDLPVIADADPSAATRMEWGLTPSWADESFDLINARAETVREKRSFAEAFERRRCLVPADGFYEWVDGGGPGGDDSRGGTGKTPYRVAFGDDRPFAMAGLYERWEPPEPETTQTGLGAFGGGAGEEVDSDDDGPTETFTVVTTEPNDLVADLHHRMAVILAPDEEETWLRGDADEAAALLDPHPADEMTAYPVSTRVNSPGVDAPELIERLG
;
A
#
# COMPACT_ATOMS: atom_id res chain seq x y z
N MET A 1 7.58 -7.38 5.89
CA MET A 1 7.17 -6.52 4.74
C MET A 1 5.77 -6.03 5.01
N CYS A 2 5.55 -4.72 4.93
CA CYS A 2 4.21 -4.15 5.09
C CYS A 2 3.30 -4.71 3.99
N GLY A 3 2.46 -5.66 4.32
CA GLY A 3 1.54 -6.34 3.39
C GLY A 3 0.08 -6.16 3.77
N ARG A 4 -0.20 -5.35 4.78
CA ARG A 4 -1.54 -5.05 5.24
C ARG A 4 -1.55 -3.78 6.09
N TYR A 5 -2.53 -2.89 5.92
CA TYR A 5 -2.66 -1.69 6.75
C TYR A 5 -4.11 -1.33 7.05
N THR A 6 -4.33 -0.34 7.89
CA THR A 6 -5.65 0.21 8.21
C THR A 6 -5.76 1.66 7.75
N LEU A 7 -6.94 2.05 7.32
CA LEU A 7 -7.33 3.43 7.06
C LEU A 7 -8.81 3.58 7.44
N PHE A 8 -9.09 3.74 8.73
CA PHE A 8 -10.46 3.87 9.24
C PHE A 8 -10.78 5.29 9.74
N THR A 9 -9.80 6.17 9.75
CA THR A 9 -10.00 7.60 10.06
C THR A 9 -11.07 8.16 9.12
N PRO A 10 -12.10 8.88 9.64
CA PRO A 10 -13.15 9.46 8.83
C PRO A 10 -12.61 10.41 7.75
N ALA A 11 -13.26 10.44 6.57
CA ALA A 11 -12.82 11.27 5.43
C ALA A 11 -12.60 12.73 5.80
N ALA A 12 -13.49 13.34 6.59
CA ALA A 12 -13.35 14.74 7.01
C ALA A 12 -12.08 15.00 7.87
N ASP A 13 -11.65 14.01 8.67
CA ASP A 13 -10.44 14.10 9.47
C ASP A 13 -9.19 13.90 8.59
N LEU A 14 -9.28 13.02 7.57
CA LEU A 14 -8.23 12.85 6.56
C LEU A 14 -8.06 14.11 5.72
N GLU A 15 -9.17 14.73 5.27
CA GLU A 15 -9.17 16.02 4.55
C GLU A 15 -8.47 17.10 5.37
N ALA A 16 -8.81 17.22 6.66
CA ALA A 16 -8.16 18.18 7.55
C ALA A 16 -6.67 17.89 7.78
N ARG A 17 -6.27 16.62 7.79
CA ARG A 17 -4.89 16.19 8.04
C ARG A 17 -3.99 16.37 6.83
N PHE A 18 -4.48 16.08 5.63
CA PHE A 18 -3.69 16.02 4.40
C PHE A 18 -3.92 17.21 3.46
N ASP A 19 -4.87 18.10 3.78
CA ASP A 19 -5.29 19.21 2.90
C ASP A 19 -5.64 18.73 1.48
N ALA A 20 -6.34 17.58 1.39
CA ALA A 20 -6.72 16.91 0.15
C ALA A 20 -8.16 16.40 0.24
N ASP A 21 -8.86 16.30 -0.89
CA ASP A 21 -10.22 15.78 -0.98
C ASP A 21 -10.22 14.23 -0.84
N PHE A 22 -10.97 13.72 0.13
CA PHE A 22 -11.18 12.28 0.37
C PHE A 22 -12.63 11.85 0.11
N ALA A 23 -13.34 12.55 -0.75
CA ALA A 23 -14.73 12.20 -1.08
C ALA A 23 -14.86 10.75 -1.55
N GLY A 24 -15.78 10.01 -0.94
CA GLY A 24 -16.05 8.61 -1.28
C GLY A 24 -15.02 7.60 -0.75
N VAL A 25 -14.12 8.03 0.13
CA VAL A 25 -13.25 7.09 0.87
C VAL A 25 -14.01 6.57 2.09
N GLU A 26 -14.21 5.25 2.13
CA GLU A 26 -14.85 4.55 3.25
C GLU A 26 -13.77 3.99 4.19
N PRO A 27 -14.04 3.91 5.51
CA PRO A 27 -13.15 3.28 6.45
C PRO A 27 -12.82 1.83 6.09
N SER A 28 -11.54 1.47 6.15
CA SER A 28 -11.08 0.09 5.99
C SER A 28 -10.15 -0.31 7.12
N TYR A 29 -10.44 -1.46 7.70
CA TYR A 29 -9.65 -2.06 8.79
C TYR A 29 -8.69 -3.13 8.28
N ASN A 30 -8.68 -3.38 6.95
CA ASN A 30 -7.93 -4.49 6.35
C ASN A 30 -7.53 -4.21 4.89
N CYS A 31 -6.91 -3.07 4.63
CA CYS A 31 -6.37 -2.75 3.32
C CYS A 31 -5.32 -3.79 2.90
N ALA A 32 -5.52 -4.42 1.74
CA ALA A 32 -4.72 -5.54 1.25
C ALA A 32 -4.24 -5.32 -0.18
N PRO A 33 -3.12 -5.95 -0.59
CA PRO A 33 -2.69 -5.95 -1.98
C PRO A 33 -3.79 -6.41 -2.95
N GLY A 34 -3.80 -5.84 -4.16
CA GLY A 34 -4.81 -6.06 -5.19
C GLY A 34 -6.12 -5.29 -4.98
N GLN A 35 -6.21 -4.44 -3.98
CA GLN A 35 -7.35 -3.55 -3.77
C GLN A 35 -7.05 -2.14 -4.30
N ASP A 36 -8.10 -1.46 -4.79
CA ASP A 36 -8.07 -0.04 -5.12
C ASP A 36 -8.16 0.79 -3.83
N LEU A 37 -7.07 1.43 -3.46
CA LEU A 37 -6.93 2.16 -2.21
C LEU A 37 -6.58 3.63 -2.46
N PRO A 38 -6.98 4.55 -1.55
CA PRO A 38 -6.71 5.96 -1.73
C PRO A 38 -5.23 6.28 -1.53
N VAL A 39 -4.66 7.04 -2.45
CA VAL A 39 -3.31 7.62 -2.37
C VAL A 39 -3.36 9.08 -2.79
N ILE A 40 -2.44 9.90 -2.31
CA ILE A 40 -2.27 11.29 -2.73
C ILE A 40 -1.04 11.34 -3.63
N ALA A 41 -1.24 11.56 -4.93
CA ALA A 41 -0.17 11.57 -5.92
C ALA A 41 0.49 12.95 -6.07
N ASP A 42 1.76 13.00 -6.41
CA ASP A 42 2.48 14.24 -6.73
C ASP A 42 1.89 14.99 -7.92
N ALA A 43 1.24 14.28 -8.83
CA ALA A 43 0.55 14.86 -9.99
C ALA A 43 -0.67 15.71 -9.61
N ASP A 44 -1.41 15.31 -8.58
CA ASP A 44 -2.52 16.08 -7.99
C ASP A 44 -2.59 15.85 -6.48
N PRO A 45 -1.86 16.61 -5.67
CA PRO A 45 -1.86 16.46 -4.22
C PRO A 45 -3.09 17.07 -3.54
N SER A 46 -4.02 17.64 -4.29
CA SER A 46 -5.27 18.21 -3.73
C SER A 46 -6.40 17.17 -3.56
N ALA A 47 -6.21 15.94 -4.05
CA ALA A 47 -7.22 14.89 -3.97
C ALA A 47 -6.59 13.50 -3.81
N ALA A 48 -7.26 12.65 -3.04
CA ALA A 48 -6.93 11.23 -2.98
C ALA A 48 -7.50 10.51 -4.21
N THR A 49 -6.63 9.84 -4.95
CA THR A 49 -6.98 9.02 -6.12
C THR A 49 -6.92 7.55 -5.75
N ARG A 50 -7.82 6.73 -6.28
CA ARG A 50 -7.78 5.27 -6.07
C ARG A 50 -6.81 4.64 -7.04
N MET A 51 -5.86 3.86 -6.50
CA MET A 51 -4.89 3.07 -7.27
C MET A 51 -4.81 1.66 -6.70
N GLU A 52 -4.54 0.67 -7.54
CA GLU A 52 -4.36 -0.71 -7.10
C GLU A 52 -3.04 -0.89 -6.35
N TRP A 53 -3.07 -1.52 -5.18
CA TRP A 53 -1.86 -1.85 -4.43
C TRP A 53 -1.15 -3.09 -4.99
N GLY A 54 -0.12 -2.89 -5.74
CA GLY A 54 0.64 -3.91 -6.46
C GLY A 54 1.23 -3.29 -7.72
N LEU A 55 2.29 -2.45 -7.58
CA LEU A 55 2.84 -1.67 -8.68
C LEU A 55 3.24 -2.56 -9.86
N THR A 56 2.70 -2.23 -11.03
CA THR A 56 3.13 -2.75 -12.34
C THR A 56 3.92 -1.67 -13.05
N PRO A 57 5.20 -1.91 -13.37
CA PRO A 57 6.00 -0.92 -14.11
C PRO A 57 5.42 -0.63 -15.49
N SER A 58 5.45 0.64 -15.92
CA SER A 58 4.91 1.10 -17.21
C SER A 58 5.46 0.37 -18.45
N TRP A 59 6.67 -0.21 -18.35
CA TRP A 59 7.33 -0.95 -19.42
C TRP A 59 7.02 -2.46 -19.41
N ALA A 60 6.17 -2.95 -18.51
CA ALA A 60 5.90 -4.38 -18.35
C ALA A 60 4.92 -4.90 -19.40
N ASP A 61 5.21 -6.07 -19.95
CA ASP A 61 4.34 -6.76 -20.94
C ASP A 61 3.20 -7.55 -20.25
N GLU A 62 3.29 -7.73 -18.94
CA GLU A 62 2.29 -8.39 -18.08
C GLU A 62 2.21 -7.69 -16.72
N SER A 63 1.13 -7.90 -15.98
CA SER A 63 0.95 -7.32 -14.65
C SER A 63 1.96 -7.87 -13.65
N PHE A 64 2.40 -7.01 -12.74
CA PHE A 64 3.26 -7.34 -11.61
C PHE A 64 2.53 -7.00 -10.31
N ASP A 65 2.86 -7.72 -9.22
CA ASP A 65 2.31 -7.47 -7.89
C ASP A 65 3.40 -6.96 -6.95
N LEU A 66 4.04 -5.84 -7.32
CA LEU A 66 5.13 -5.27 -6.53
C LEU A 66 4.58 -4.43 -5.37
N ILE A 67 4.19 -5.08 -4.28
CA ILE A 67 3.56 -4.43 -3.13
C ILE A 67 4.52 -3.60 -2.28
N ASN A 68 5.84 -3.83 -2.37
CA ASN A 68 6.86 -3.08 -1.63
C ASN A 68 8.10 -2.79 -2.45
N ALA A 69 8.62 -1.56 -2.32
CA ALA A 69 9.93 -1.14 -2.81
C ALA A 69 10.90 -0.96 -1.62
N ARG A 70 12.15 -1.42 -1.74
CA ARG A 70 13.14 -1.27 -0.67
C ARG A 70 13.90 0.04 -0.82
N ALA A 71 13.96 0.85 0.23
CA ALA A 71 14.67 2.12 0.29
C ALA A 71 16.12 2.02 -0.24
N GLU A 72 16.84 0.95 0.12
CA GLU A 72 18.25 0.77 -0.22
C GLU A 72 18.49 0.55 -1.72
N THR A 73 17.47 0.14 -2.48
CA THR A 73 17.61 -0.22 -3.90
C THR A 73 16.58 0.45 -4.80
N VAL A 74 15.70 1.30 -4.25
CA VAL A 74 14.58 1.90 -4.98
C VAL A 74 15.04 2.74 -6.17
N ARG A 75 16.17 3.43 -6.05
CA ARG A 75 16.77 4.27 -7.10
C ARG A 75 17.51 3.47 -8.18
N GLU A 76 17.84 2.21 -7.91
CA GLU A 76 18.66 1.38 -8.81
C GLU A 76 17.84 0.36 -9.58
N LYS A 77 16.77 -0.15 -8.96
CA LYS A 77 15.93 -1.17 -9.58
C LYS A 77 15.07 -0.59 -10.70
N ARG A 78 15.18 -1.18 -11.90
CA ARG A 78 14.41 -0.80 -13.08
C ARG A 78 12.90 -0.65 -12.81
N SER A 79 12.35 -1.48 -11.91
CA SER A 79 10.92 -1.44 -11.57
C SER A 79 10.49 -0.20 -10.79
N PHE A 80 11.43 0.52 -10.18
CA PHE A 80 11.10 1.61 -9.25
C PHE A 80 11.83 2.91 -9.55
N ALA A 81 13.00 2.86 -10.21
CA ALA A 81 13.88 4.02 -10.37
C ALA A 81 13.18 5.21 -11.05
N GLU A 82 12.41 4.98 -12.11
CA GLU A 82 11.70 6.05 -12.80
C GLU A 82 10.53 6.57 -11.96
N ALA A 83 9.77 5.68 -11.29
CA ALA A 83 8.69 6.09 -10.40
C ALA A 83 9.23 6.90 -9.20
N PHE A 84 10.40 6.53 -8.66
CA PHE A 84 11.06 7.28 -7.58
C PHE A 84 11.44 8.71 -8.00
N GLU A 85 11.86 8.88 -9.24
CA GLU A 85 12.24 10.19 -9.79
C GLU A 85 11.02 11.10 -10.08
N ARG A 86 9.85 10.52 -10.44
CA ARG A 86 8.79 11.27 -11.13
C ARG A 86 7.36 10.99 -10.64
N ARG A 87 7.12 9.93 -9.89
CA ARG A 87 5.78 9.46 -9.53
C ARG A 87 5.77 8.97 -8.09
N ARG A 88 5.86 9.92 -7.18
CA ARG A 88 5.76 9.68 -5.75
C ARG A 88 4.36 9.96 -5.25
N CYS A 89 3.91 9.20 -4.26
CA CYS A 89 2.63 9.41 -3.61
C CYS A 89 2.74 9.25 -2.10
N LEU A 90 1.78 9.81 -1.39
CA LEU A 90 1.51 9.49 0.00
C LEU A 90 0.48 8.36 0.04
N VAL A 91 0.71 7.36 0.87
CA VAL A 91 -0.25 6.31 1.17
C VAL A 91 -0.77 6.54 2.58
N PRO A 92 -1.98 7.12 2.73
CA PRO A 92 -2.58 7.39 4.03
C PRO A 92 -2.87 6.08 4.77
N ALA A 93 -2.55 6.05 6.07
CA ALA A 93 -2.80 4.92 6.94
C ALA A 93 -2.97 5.41 8.39
N ASP A 94 -3.62 4.64 9.24
CA ASP A 94 -3.67 4.85 10.69
C ASP A 94 -3.11 3.66 11.50
N GLY A 95 -2.54 2.69 10.79
CA GLY A 95 -1.81 1.56 11.33
C GLY A 95 -1.45 0.55 10.26
N PHE A 96 -0.54 -0.36 10.55
CA PHE A 96 -0.21 -1.49 9.68
C PHE A 96 -0.08 -2.77 10.49
N TYR A 97 -0.09 -3.91 9.80
CA TYR A 97 0.01 -5.21 10.45
C TYR A 97 1.33 -5.89 10.12
N GLU A 98 1.90 -6.54 11.13
CA GLU A 98 3.04 -7.44 10.99
C GLU A 98 2.77 -8.78 11.69
N TRP A 99 3.41 -9.84 11.22
CA TRP A 99 3.17 -11.21 11.67
C TRP A 99 4.41 -11.82 12.32
N VAL A 100 4.27 -12.21 13.59
CA VAL A 100 5.34 -12.78 14.39
C VAL A 100 5.18 -14.29 14.54
N ASP A 101 6.25 -15.03 14.33
CA ASP A 101 6.28 -16.49 14.57
C ASP A 101 6.27 -16.77 16.09
N GLY A 102 5.49 -17.75 16.54
CA GLY A 102 5.56 -18.27 17.91
C GLY A 102 4.99 -17.38 19.01
N GLY A 103 4.00 -16.52 18.70
CA GLY A 103 3.26 -15.74 19.71
C GLY A 103 3.81 -14.34 20.00
N GLY A 104 5.03 -14.01 19.65
CA GLY A 104 5.61 -12.67 19.83
C GLY A 104 5.64 -12.12 21.27
N PRO A 105 6.09 -10.87 21.48
CA PRO A 105 6.10 -10.24 22.79
C PRO A 105 4.69 -10.10 23.37
N GLY A 106 4.40 -10.79 24.49
CA GLY A 106 3.08 -10.79 25.15
C GLY A 106 2.06 -11.79 24.59
N GLY A 107 2.44 -12.64 23.63
CA GLY A 107 1.60 -13.72 23.14
C GLY A 107 1.54 -14.91 24.12
N ASP A 108 0.35 -15.51 24.27
CA ASP A 108 0.17 -16.72 25.09
C ASP A 108 0.62 -17.96 24.31
N ASP A 109 1.81 -18.48 24.62
CA ASP A 109 2.36 -19.73 24.08
C ASP A 109 1.49 -20.97 24.38
N SER A 110 0.45 -20.83 25.24
CA SER A 110 -0.39 -21.96 25.68
C SER A 110 -1.39 -22.46 24.62
N ARG A 111 -1.55 -21.73 23.49
CA ARG A 111 -2.54 -22.10 22.45
C ARG A 111 -2.01 -23.01 21.34
N GLY A 112 -0.79 -23.55 21.44
CA GLY A 112 -0.30 -24.66 20.60
C GLY A 112 -0.46 -24.48 19.07
N GLY A 113 -0.62 -23.25 18.59
CA GLY A 113 -0.81 -22.91 17.18
C GLY A 113 0.53 -22.78 16.47
N THR A 114 0.73 -23.53 15.40
CA THR A 114 1.87 -23.38 14.48
C THR A 114 1.74 -22.17 13.55
N GLY A 115 0.88 -21.21 13.88
CA GLY A 115 0.57 -20.01 13.08
C GLY A 115 1.27 -18.75 13.57
N LYS A 116 1.41 -17.80 12.68
CA LYS A 116 1.89 -16.45 13.02
C LYS A 116 0.80 -15.65 13.73
N THR A 117 1.21 -14.88 14.74
CA THR A 117 0.33 -13.93 15.44
C THR A 117 0.41 -12.56 14.77
N PRO A 118 -0.70 -11.98 14.30
CA PRO A 118 -0.70 -10.63 13.76
C PRO A 118 -0.64 -9.60 14.89
N TYR A 119 0.16 -8.58 14.67
CA TYR A 119 0.27 -7.38 15.49
C TYR A 119 -0.15 -6.17 14.70
N ARG A 120 -0.95 -5.28 15.27
CA ARG A 120 -1.17 -3.95 14.73
C ARG A 120 -0.13 -3.00 15.31
N VAL A 121 0.50 -2.24 14.42
CA VAL A 121 1.46 -1.17 14.74
C VAL A 121 0.82 0.15 14.33
N ALA A 122 0.75 1.12 15.24
CA ALA A 122 0.11 2.41 15.04
C ALA A 122 0.72 3.47 15.98
N PHE A 123 0.38 4.73 15.78
CA PHE A 123 0.59 5.74 16.81
C PHE A 123 -0.29 5.47 18.03
N GLY A 124 0.15 5.87 19.22
CA GLY A 124 -0.57 5.59 20.46
C GLY A 124 -1.94 6.29 20.59
N ASP A 125 -2.17 7.32 19.80
CA ASP A 125 -3.43 8.08 19.69
C ASP A 125 -4.23 7.74 18.42
N ASP A 126 -3.82 6.72 17.66
CA ASP A 126 -4.42 6.30 16.39
C ASP A 126 -4.50 7.40 15.30
N ARG A 127 -3.70 8.47 15.41
CA ARG A 127 -3.67 9.53 14.39
C ARG A 127 -3.21 8.98 13.04
N PRO A 128 -3.79 9.46 11.92
CA PRO A 128 -3.36 9.04 10.59
C PRO A 128 -1.98 9.62 10.22
N PHE A 129 -1.26 8.86 9.42
CA PHE A 129 0.06 9.19 8.90
C PHE A 129 0.17 8.84 7.41
N ALA A 130 1.21 9.36 6.75
CA ALA A 130 1.54 9.00 5.38
C ALA A 130 2.68 7.98 5.35
N MET A 131 2.50 6.89 4.63
CA MET A 131 3.61 6.06 4.18
C MET A 131 4.12 6.57 2.84
N ALA A 132 5.43 6.56 2.64
CA ALA A 132 6.03 6.88 1.35
C ALA A 132 5.65 5.82 0.31
N GLY A 133 5.09 6.26 -0.82
CA GLY A 133 4.65 5.39 -1.91
C GLY A 133 5.21 5.83 -3.26
N LEU A 134 5.22 4.90 -4.20
CA LEU A 134 5.50 5.16 -5.61
C LEU A 134 4.33 4.64 -6.42
N TYR A 135 4.02 5.28 -7.55
CA TYR A 135 2.95 4.81 -8.42
C TYR A 135 3.39 4.74 -9.88
N GLU A 136 2.63 3.98 -10.66
CA GLU A 136 2.80 3.82 -12.11
C GLU A 136 1.45 3.82 -12.81
N ARG A 137 1.49 4.22 -14.07
CA ARG A 137 0.39 4.08 -15.02
C ARG A 137 0.79 3.01 -16.02
N TRP A 138 0.14 1.87 -15.95
CA TRP A 138 0.42 0.73 -16.82
C TRP A 138 -0.70 0.55 -17.85
N GLU A 139 -0.31 0.45 -19.11
CA GLU A 139 -1.21 0.09 -20.20
C GLU A 139 -0.89 -1.35 -20.61
N PRO A 140 -1.86 -2.29 -20.52
CA PRO A 140 -1.63 -3.63 -21.03
C PRO A 140 -1.30 -3.57 -22.52
N PRO A 141 -0.32 -4.38 -23.00
CA PRO A 141 0.02 -4.40 -24.42
C PRO A 141 -1.20 -4.83 -25.23
N GLU A 142 -1.42 -4.15 -26.37
CA GLU A 142 -2.49 -4.54 -27.28
C GLU A 142 -2.34 -6.02 -27.65
N PRO A 143 -3.43 -6.84 -27.59
CA PRO A 143 -3.36 -8.23 -27.99
C PRO A 143 -2.90 -8.29 -29.46
N GLU A 144 -1.82 -9.03 -29.73
CA GLU A 144 -1.38 -9.27 -31.10
C GLU A 144 -2.57 -9.87 -31.90
N THR A 145 -3.22 -9.05 -32.71
CA THR A 145 -4.23 -9.52 -33.64
C THR A 145 -3.52 -10.40 -34.67
N THR A 146 -3.41 -11.69 -34.38
CA THR A 146 -3.02 -12.68 -35.38
C THR A 146 -4.10 -12.64 -36.45
N GLN A 147 -3.87 -11.90 -37.55
CA GLN A 147 -4.67 -12.01 -38.75
C GLN A 147 -4.48 -13.42 -39.32
N THR A 148 -5.17 -14.40 -38.74
CA THR A 148 -5.42 -15.66 -39.45
C THR A 148 -6.47 -15.36 -40.50
N GLY A 149 -5.99 -14.98 -41.68
CA GLY A 149 -6.82 -14.91 -42.84
C GLY A 149 -7.39 -16.29 -43.17
N LEU A 150 -8.64 -16.30 -43.51
CA LEU A 150 -9.46 -17.30 -44.19
C LEU A 150 -10.55 -17.94 -43.32
N GLY A 151 -11.78 -17.58 -43.61
CA GLY A 151 -12.96 -18.35 -43.21
C GLY A 151 -14.22 -17.54 -43.03
N ALA A 152 -14.76 -17.06 -44.13
CA ALA A 152 -16.16 -16.60 -44.16
C ALA A 152 -17.13 -17.75 -43.80
N PHE A 153 -18.29 -17.37 -43.25
CA PHE A 153 -19.53 -18.08 -42.97
C PHE A 153 -19.74 -18.69 -41.59
N GLY A 154 -20.66 -18.04 -40.90
CA GLY A 154 -21.37 -18.62 -39.75
C GLY A 154 -21.73 -17.62 -38.70
N GLY A 155 -22.93 -17.01 -38.75
CA GLY A 155 -23.45 -16.13 -37.73
C GLY A 155 -23.60 -16.84 -36.37
N GLY A 156 -23.12 -16.21 -35.34
CA GLY A 156 -23.36 -16.50 -33.94
C GLY A 156 -23.13 -15.19 -33.22
N ALA A 157 -24.20 -14.67 -32.60
CA ALA A 157 -24.09 -13.52 -31.73
C ALA A 157 -23.14 -13.88 -30.58
N GLY A 158 -21.90 -13.39 -30.65
CA GLY A 158 -21.00 -13.34 -29.54
C GLY A 158 -21.51 -12.21 -28.63
N GLU A 159 -21.76 -12.49 -27.39
CA GLU A 159 -21.93 -11.50 -26.35
C GLU A 159 -20.63 -10.67 -26.35
N GLU A 160 -20.73 -9.42 -26.75
CA GLU A 160 -19.70 -8.42 -26.49
C GLU A 160 -19.62 -8.29 -24.96
N VAL A 161 -18.56 -8.82 -24.38
CA VAL A 161 -18.19 -8.49 -23.01
C VAL A 161 -17.72 -7.04 -23.07
N ASP A 162 -18.60 -6.12 -22.68
CA ASP A 162 -18.25 -4.72 -22.43
C ASP A 162 -17.15 -4.73 -21.34
N SER A 163 -15.90 -4.66 -21.75
CA SER A 163 -14.81 -4.25 -20.87
C SER A 163 -14.76 -2.72 -20.91
N ASP A 164 -15.66 -2.11 -20.15
CA ASP A 164 -15.74 -0.67 -19.97
C ASP A 164 -14.61 -0.13 -19.07
N ASP A 165 -13.35 -0.46 -19.34
CA ASP A 165 -12.21 0.29 -18.79
C ASP A 165 -10.94 0.07 -19.65
N ASP A 166 -10.94 0.68 -20.84
CA ASP A 166 -9.78 0.71 -21.76
C ASP A 166 -8.70 1.75 -21.33
N GLY A 167 -8.75 2.23 -20.10
CA GLY A 167 -7.77 3.19 -19.57
C GLY A 167 -6.53 2.52 -18.97
N PRO A 168 -5.43 3.30 -18.82
CA PRO A 168 -4.27 2.81 -18.08
C PRO A 168 -4.63 2.50 -16.62
N THR A 169 -4.22 1.35 -16.13
CA THR A 169 -4.36 0.99 -14.71
C THR A 169 -3.35 1.76 -13.89
N GLU A 170 -3.80 2.48 -12.86
CA GLU A 170 -2.93 3.15 -11.91
C GLU A 170 -2.65 2.22 -10.74
N THR A 171 -1.38 1.96 -10.49
CA THR A 171 -0.93 1.01 -9.46
C THR A 171 0.11 1.65 -8.55
N PHE A 172 0.15 1.27 -7.28
CA PHE A 172 1.13 1.81 -6.34
C PHE A 172 1.85 0.74 -5.53
N THR A 173 2.97 1.13 -4.91
CA THR A 173 3.75 0.33 -3.97
C THR A 173 4.13 1.15 -2.75
N VAL A 174 4.33 0.50 -1.60
CA VAL A 174 4.82 1.14 -0.37
C VAL A 174 6.34 1.02 -0.29
N VAL A 175 7.03 2.12 -0.01
CA VAL A 175 8.48 2.08 0.24
C VAL A 175 8.72 1.57 1.66
N THR A 176 9.67 0.64 1.78
CA THR A 176 10.04 0.03 3.07
C THR A 176 11.51 0.24 3.37
N THR A 177 11.83 0.41 4.66
CA THR A 177 13.18 0.58 5.19
C THR A 177 13.48 -0.45 6.27
N GLU A 178 14.63 -0.35 6.94
CA GLU A 178 14.93 -1.11 8.14
C GLU A 178 13.92 -0.78 9.26
N PRO A 179 13.69 -1.67 10.23
CA PRO A 179 12.73 -1.42 11.29
C PRO A 179 13.31 -0.47 12.34
N ASN A 180 12.45 0.31 13.00
CA ASN A 180 12.79 0.95 14.26
C ASN A 180 12.81 -0.05 15.42
N ASP A 181 13.20 0.37 16.61
CA ASP A 181 13.35 -0.51 17.78
C ASP A 181 12.06 -1.27 18.14
N LEU A 182 10.88 -0.66 17.96
CA LEU A 182 9.60 -1.31 18.22
C LEU A 182 9.29 -2.40 17.18
N VAL A 183 9.45 -2.10 15.89
CA VAL A 183 9.12 -3.03 14.82
C VAL A 183 10.18 -4.12 14.66
N ALA A 184 11.42 -3.90 15.09
CA ALA A 184 12.50 -4.90 15.04
C ALA A 184 12.15 -6.19 15.80
N ASP A 185 11.35 -6.09 16.86
CA ASP A 185 10.87 -7.26 17.62
C ASP A 185 9.79 -8.06 16.86
N LEU A 186 9.19 -7.48 15.83
CA LEU A 186 8.10 -8.07 15.05
C LEU A 186 8.57 -8.53 13.67
N HIS A 187 9.31 -7.66 12.98
CA HIS A 187 9.73 -7.90 11.60
C HIS A 187 11.02 -7.12 11.27
N HIS A 188 11.79 -7.61 10.31
CA HIS A 188 13.06 -7.00 9.87
C HIS A 188 12.90 -5.85 8.87
N ARG A 189 11.67 -5.42 8.58
CA ARG A 189 11.34 -4.29 7.69
C ARG A 189 10.10 -3.55 8.22
N MET A 190 10.02 -2.24 7.96
CA MET A 190 8.82 -1.44 8.17
C MET A 190 8.57 -0.51 6.97
N ALA A 191 7.34 0.02 6.84
CA ALA A 191 7.06 1.10 5.89
C ALA A 191 7.85 2.37 6.28
N VAL A 192 8.29 3.14 5.30
CA VAL A 192 8.78 4.50 5.53
C VAL A 192 7.57 5.36 5.88
N ILE A 193 7.52 5.85 7.12
CA ILE A 193 6.48 6.76 7.61
C ILE A 193 7.07 8.16 7.59
N LEU A 194 6.43 9.07 6.88
CA LEU A 194 6.85 10.47 6.75
C LEU A 194 6.30 11.31 7.90
N ALA A 195 7.13 12.22 8.41
CA ALA A 195 6.63 13.27 9.29
C ALA A 195 5.81 14.29 8.47
N PRO A 196 4.83 14.99 9.07
CA PRO A 196 3.97 15.93 8.32
C PRO A 196 4.73 17.00 7.53
N ASP A 197 5.86 17.48 8.03
CA ASP A 197 6.72 18.47 7.39
C ASP A 197 7.63 17.89 6.30
N GLU A 198 7.70 16.56 6.17
CA GLU A 198 8.44 15.84 5.14
C GLU A 198 7.58 15.51 3.90
N GLU A 199 6.26 15.50 4.05
CA GLU A 199 5.32 15.06 3.01
C GLU A 199 5.42 15.90 1.72
N GLU A 200 5.54 17.22 1.84
CA GLU A 200 5.72 18.09 0.68
C GLU A 200 7.08 17.83 -0.01
N THR A 201 8.14 17.63 0.77
CA THR A 201 9.47 17.28 0.23
C THR A 201 9.44 15.93 -0.47
N TRP A 202 8.72 14.93 0.09
CA TRP A 202 8.53 13.65 -0.55
C TRP A 202 7.84 13.78 -1.91
N LEU A 203 6.74 14.54 -1.99
CA LEU A 203 5.98 14.69 -3.23
C LEU A 203 6.69 15.57 -4.28
N ARG A 204 7.36 16.66 -3.86
CA ARG A 204 7.80 17.72 -4.76
C ARG A 204 9.30 17.97 -4.79
N GLY A 205 10.05 17.50 -3.80
CA GLY A 205 11.49 17.61 -3.73
C GLY A 205 12.21 16.85 -4.84
N ASP A 206 13.46 17.11 -5.06
CA ASP A 206 14.27 16.32 -5.99
C ASP A 206 14.53 14.90 -5.44
N ALA A 207 15.11 14.03 -6.27
CA ALA A 207 15.34 12.63 -5.89
C ALA A 207 16.35 12.46 -4.74
N ASP A 208 17.28 13.39 -4.55
CA ASP A 208 18.22 13.33 -3.44
C ASP A 208 17.58 13.79 -2.13
N GLU A 209 16.73 14.82 -2.17
CA GLU A 209 15.92 15.27 -1.04
C GLU A 209 14.94 14.16 -0.60
N ALA A 210 14.22 13.53 -1.54
CA ALA A 210 13.33 12.43 -1.24
C ALA A 210 14.07 11.20 -0.67
N ALA A 211 15.27 10.90 -1.17
CA ALA A 211 16.07 9.78 -0.66
C ALA A 211 16.53 9.97 0.78
N ALA A 212 16.73 11.22 1.20
CA ALA A 212 17.11 11.54 2.58
C ALA A 212 15.98 11.30 3.61
N LEU A 213 14.75 11.07 3.16
CA LEU A 213 13.58 10.79 4.01
C LEU A 213 13.31 9.30 4.22
N LEU A 214 14.14 8.42 3.67
CA LEU A 214 13.88 6.96 3.68
C LEU A 214 14.35 6.25 4.95
N ASP A 215 14.55 6.97 6.03
CA ASP A 215 14.91 6.43 7.35
C ASP A 215 13.67 5.88 8.09
N PRO A 216 13.86 4.95 9.06
CA PRO A 216 12.77 4.47 9.89
C PRO A 216 12.23 5.58 10.81
N HIS A 217 10.90 5.69 10.88
CA HIS A 217 10.25 6.61 11.82
C HIS A 217 10.58 6.23 13.28
N PRO A 218 10.86 7.20 14.19
CA PRO A 218 11.15 6.93 15.60
C PRO A 218 10.05 6.13 16.31
N ALA A 219 10.43 5.24 17.23
CA ALA A 219 9.49 4.35 17.92
C ALA A 219 8.68 5.01 19.05
N ASP A 220 9.13 6.15 19.55
CA ASP A 220 8.68 6.75 20.83
C ASP A 220 7.16 6.98 20.92
N GLU A 221 6.52 7.31 19.79
CA GLU A 221 5.09 7.59 19.73
C GLU A 221 4.27 6.40 19.22
N MET A 222 4.94 5.32 18.87
CA MET A 222 4.30 4.14 18.27
C MET A 222 3.98 3.08 19.33
N THR A 223 2.99 2.27 19.05
CA THR A 223 2.59 1.11 19.84
C THR A 223 2.39 -0.10 18.96
N ALA A 224 2.64 -1.30 19.51
CA ALA A 224 2.36 -2.56 18.86
C ALA A 224 1.60 -3.49 19.80
N TYR A 225 0.57 -4.16 19.31
CA TYR A 225 -0.21 -5.10 20.10
C TYR A 225 -0.81 -6.21 19.25
N PRO A 226 -0.99 -7.41 19.85
CA PRO A 226 -1.57 -8.55 19.13
C PRO A 226 -3.07 -8.32 18.83
N VAL A 227 -3.47 -8.75 17.63
CA VAL A 227 -4.86 -8.66 17.15
C VAL A 227 -5.38 -10.00 16.65
N SER A 228 -6.67 -10.06 16.28
CA SER A 228 -7.32 -11.27 15.81
C SER A 228 -6.69 -11.80 14.50
N THR A 229 -6.47 -13.11 14.43
CA THR A 229 -6.06 -13.82 13.21
C THR A 229 -7.07 -13.71 12.06
N ARG A 230 -8.27 -13.19 12.28
CA ARG A 230 -9.26 -12.89 11.24
C ARG A 230 -8.72 -11.90 10.19
N VAL A 231 -7.74 -11.07 10.57
CA VAL A 231 -7.03 -10.16 9.65
C VAL A 231 -6.32 -10.90 8.51
N ASN A 232 -6.01 -12.19 8.66
CA ASN A 232 -5.38 -13.01 7.63
C ASN A 232 -6.25 -13.17 6.37
N SER A 233 -7.55 -12.98 6.49
CA SER A 233 -8.51 -13.09 5.39
C SER A 233 -8.80 -11.71 4.80
N PRO A 234 -8.31 -11.38 3.58
CA PRO A 234 -8.52 -10.07 2.97
C PRO A 234 -10.00 -9.67 2.80
N GLY A 235 -10.89 -10.63 2.70
CA GLY A 235 -12.35 -10.40 2.60
C GLY A 235 -13.03 -10.10 3.94
N VAL A 236 -12.29 -10.09 5.05
CA VAL A 236 -12.81 -9.67 6.36
C VAL A 236 -12.34 -8.24 6.61
N ASP A 237 -13.28 -7.30 6.64
CA ASP A 237 -13.04 -5.90 6.95
C ASP A 237 -14.04 -5.44 8.01
N ALA A 238 -13.57 -5.26 9.24
CA ALA A 238 -14.45 -4.97 10.37
C ALA A 238 -13.67 -4.34 11.54
N PRO A 239 -14.30 -3.45 12.33
CA PRO A 239 -13.67 -2.75 13.46
C PRO A 239 -13.00 -3.68 14.48
N GLU A 240 -13.51 -4.89 14.67
CA GLU A 240 -12.93 -5.83 15.63
C GLU A 240 -11.51 -6.31 15.26
N LEU A 241 -11.05 -6.04 14.02
CA LEU A 241 -9.70 -6.41 13.60
C LEU A 241 -8.60 -5.59 14.28
N ILE A 242 -8.93 -4.40 14.77
CA ILE A 242 -7.99 -3.53 15.47
C ILE A 242 -8.07 -3.66 17.00
N GLU A 243 -8.97 -4.50 17.52
CA GLU A 243 -9.08 -4.72 18.96
C GLU A 243 -7.87 -5.49 19.49
N ARG A 244 -7.28 -4.96 20.58
CA ARG A 244 -6.17 -5.62 21.27
C ARG A 244 -6.65 -6.92 21.89
N LEU A 245 -5.95 -8.01 21.60
CA LEU A 245 -6.14 -9.27 22.34
C LEU A 245 -5.58 -9.13 23.74
N GLY A 246 -6.40 -9.53 24.73
CA GLY A 246 -6.03 -9.52 26.15
C GLY A 246 -5.16 -10.71 26.56
#